data_dbc806ca82425cd244faf76a8b58736f
#
_entry.id   dbc806ca82425cd244faf76a8b58736f
#
_cell.length_a   1.000
_cell.length_b   1.000
_cell.length_c   1.000
_cell.angle_alpha   90.00
_cell.angle_beta   90.00
_cell.angle_gamma   90.00
#
_symmetry.space_group_name_H-M   'P 1'
#
loop_
_entity.id
_entity.type
_entity.pdbx_description
1 polymer ?
#
loop_
_entity_poly.entity_id
_entity_poly.type
_entity_poly.pdbx_seq_one_letter_code
_entity_poly.pdbx_strand_id
1 'polypeptide(L)'
;MLLLFGVIEFGTVFSTTISFRQGVREGARQGAVANFGSTGNCNLHGTTGASSNIQSLMCLTKNRIGGDSNAIYVKVAFDTSYSSGQGLIVCAQRPISSFTGLFSPYLNGKFYKSKVEMNIEQVSGTTETAGAEDVSGIGGTWSWCTAATPSP
;
A
#
# COMPACT_ATOMS: atom_id res chain seq x y z
N MET A 1 -0.62 0.29 -35.86
CA MET A 1 -1.61 0.00 -34.81
C MET A 1 -0.95 -0.61 -33.56
N LEU A 2 -0.18 -1.71 -33.62
CA LEU A 2 0.48 -2.35 -32.46
C LEU A 2 1.38 -1.38 -31.66
N LEU A 3 2.16 -0.56 -32.34
CA LEU A 3 3.07 0.40 -31.69
C LEU A 3 2.29 1.45 -30.90
N LEU A 4 1.17 1.93 -31.42
CA LEU A 4 0.33 2.93 -30.77
C LEU A 4 -0.32 2.36 -29.51
N PHE A 5 -0.86 1.14 -29.57
CA PHE A 5 -1.39 0.45 -28.39
C PHE A 5 -0.29 0.20 -27.33
N GLY A 6 0.91 -0.15 -27.75
CA GLY A 6 2.05 -0.33 -26.86
C GLY A 6 2.42 0.95 -26.09
N VAL A 7 2.44 2.10 -26.77
CA VAL A 7 2.72 3.40 -26.12
C VAL A 7 1.64 3.76 -25.10
N ILE A 8 0.36 3.56 -25.44
CA ILE A 8 -0.76 3.83 -24.53
C ILE A 8 -0.66 2.93 -23.28
N GLU A 9 -0.46 1.63 -23.47
CA GLU A 9 -0.35 0.66 -22.37
C GLU A 9 0.82 1.01 -21.44
N PHE A 10 2.01 1.28 -22.02
CA PHE A 10 3.18 1.68 -21.23
C PHE A 10 2.94 2.99 -20.48
N GLY A 11 2.31 3.98 -21.12
CA GLY A 11 1.97 5.25 -20.49
C GLY A 11 1.04 5.09 -19.29
N THR A 12 0.02 4.24 -19.40
CA THR A 12 -0.90 3.97 -18.28
C THR A 12 -0.22 3.22 -17.14
N VAL A 13 0.59 2.22 -17.42
CA VAL A 13 1.38 1.48 -16.43
C VAL A 13 2.34 2.42 -15.69
N PHE A 14 3.04 3.29 -16.41
CA PHE A 14 3.98 4.23 -15.82
C PHE A 14 3.28 5.27 -14.94
N SER A 15 2.20 5.89 -15.43
CA SER A 15 1.39 6.84 -14.65
C SER A 15 0.85 6.22 -13.37
N THR A 16 0.29 5.00 -13.46
CA THR A 16 -0.21 4.26 -12.30
C THR A 16 0.90 3.97 -11.29
N THR A 17 2.11 3.63 -11.76
CA THR A 17 3.26 3.36 -10.87
C THR A 17 3.65 4.59 -10.07
N ILE A 18 3.66 5.78 -10.69
CA ILE A 18 3.99 7.04 -10.00
C ILE A 18 2.93 7.37 -8.95
N SER A 19 1.66 7.35 -9.32
CA SER A 19 0.54 7.62 -8.40
C SER A 19 0.54 6.66 -7.22
N PHE A 20 0.82 5.38 -7.48
CA PHE A 20 0.88 4.34 -6.46
C PHE A 20 1.98 4.63 -5.42
N ARG A 21 3.19 4.98 -5.88
CA ARG A 21 4.31 5.35 -5.00
C ARG A 21 4.02 6.61 -4.19
N GLN A 22 3.43 7.62 -4.81
CA GLN A 22 3.08 8.88 -4.13
C GLN A 22 2.01 8.64 -3.06
N GLY A 23 0.99 7.85 -3.34
CA GLY A 23 -0.07 7.52 -2.38
C GLY A 23 0.45 6.76 -1.15
N VAL A 24 1.33 5.77 -1.35
CA VAL A 24 1.95 5.04 -0.23
C VAL A 24 2.84 5.94 0.61
N ARG A 25 3.61 6.84 -0.04
CA ARG A 25 4.47 7.80 0.67
C ARG A 25 3.64 8.78 1.51
N GLU A 26 2.53 9.28 0.98
CA GLU A 26 1.63 10.15 1.73
C GLU A 26 0.97 9.40 2.89
N GLY A 27 0.52 8.16 2.69
CA GLY A 27 0.01 7.30 3.76
C GLY A 27 1.03 7.12 4.89
N ALA A 28 2.28 6.80 4.56
CA ALA A 28 3.36 6.66 5.55
C ALA A 28 3.63 7.97 6.31
N ARG A 29 3.63 9.12 5.61
CA ARG A 29 3.80 10.44 6.23
C ARG A 29 2.69 10.76 7.22
N GLN A 30 1.44 10.48 6.88
CA GLN A 30 0.30 10.70 7.77
C GLN A 30 0.37 9.77 8.99
N GLY A 31 0.73 8.51 8.78
CA GLY A 31 0.94 7.56 9.87
C GLY A 31 2.09 7.95 10.81
N ALA A 32 3.16 8.54 10.30
CA ALA A 32 4.31 8.97 11.10
C ALA A 32 3.97 10.13 12.07
N VAL A 33 2.97 10.94 11.74
CA VAL A 33 2.49 12.06 12.59
C VAL A 33 1.17 11.74 13.30
N ALA A 34 0.81 10.48 13.44
CA ALA A 34 -0.43 10.01 14.09
C ALA A 34 -1.73 10.61 13.50
N ASN A 35 -1.70 11.02 12.23
CA ASN A 35 -2.89 11.49 11.52
C ASN A 35 -3.50 10.34 10.69
N PHE A 36 -4.29 9.52 11.35
CA PHE A 36 -4.83 8.31 10.72
C PHE A 36 -6.03 8.56 9.80
N GLY A 37 -6.54 9.80 9.75
CA GLY A 37 -7.76 10.12 9.02
C GLY A 37 -9.02 9.52 9.68
N SER A 38 -10.13 9.55 8.95
CA SER A 38 -11.36 8.88 9.36
C SER A 38 -11.52 7.59 8.55
N THR A 39 -12.15 6.57 9.16
CA THR A 39 -12.54 5.30 8.52
C THR A 39 -13.66 5.50 7.49
N GLY A 40 -13.62 6.57 6.69
CA GLY A 40 -14.60 6.76 5.62
C GLY A 40 -14.62 5.55 4.67
N ASN A 41 -15.74 5.31 4.03
CA ASN A 41 -16.14 4.25 3.09
C ASN A 41 -14.99 3.58 2.31
N CYS A 42 -14.16 2.82 2.99
CA CYS A 42 -13.08 2.05 2.41
C CYS A 42 -13.34 0.57 2.69
N ASN A 43 -13.35 -0.22 1.64
CA ASN A 43 -13.45 -1.65 1.77
C ASN A 43 -12.07 -2.24 2.08
N LEU A 44 -11.89 -2.73 3.30
CA LEU A 44 -10.69 -3.48 3.71
C LEU A 44 -10.94 -4.97 3.53
N HIS A 45 -10.01 -5.65 2.88
CA HIS A 45 -10.10 -7.09 2.61
C HIS A 45 -9.56 -7.87 3.82
N GLY A 46 -10.44 -8.34 4.70
CA GLY A 46 -10.08 -9.26 5.78
C GLY A 46 -8.85 -8.83 6.55
N THR A 47 -8.90 -7.68 7.25
CA THR A 47 -7.77 -7.19 8.04
C THR A 47 -7.49 -8.08 9.23
N THR A 48 -6.25 -8.54 9.38
CA THR A 48 -5.79 -9.33 10.51
C THR A 48 -4.98 -8.45 11.45
N GLY A 49 -5.42 -8.34 12.70
CA GLY A 49 -4.66 -7.74 13.80
C GLY A 49 -4.66 -6.20 13.89
N ALA A 50 -5.02 -5.49 12.86
CA ALA A 50 -4.95 -4.02 12.82
C ALA A 50 -5.88 -3.33 13.82
N SER A 51 -5.37 -2.39 14.62
CA SER A 51 -6.18 -1.47 15.42
C SER A 51 -7.03 -0.54 14.53
N SER A 52 -8.08 0.07 15.10
CA SER A 52 -8.99 0.95 14.35
C SER A 52 -8.26 2.12 13.67
N ASN A 53 -7.28 2.72 14.34
CA ASN A 53 -6.47 3.79 13.78
C ASN A 53 -5.62 3.30 12.61
N ILE A 54 -5.04 2.12 12.70
CA ILE A 54 -4.27 1.51 11.61
C ILE A 54 -5.17 1.14 10.43
N GLN A 55 -6.38 0.65 10.67
CA GLN A 55 -7.37 0.44 9.61
C GLN A 55 -7.73 1.76 8.90
N SER A 56 -7.89 2.84 9.68
CA SER A 56 -8.11 4.19 9.12
C SER A 56 -6.93 4.64 8.25
N LEU A 57 -5.69 4.39 8.70
CA LEU A 57 -4.49 4.68 7.92
C LEU A 57 -4.42 3.88 6.62
N MET A 58 -4.82 2.60 6.66
CA MET A 58 -4.90 1.76 5.46
C MET A 58 -5.90 2.33 4.46
N CYS A 59 -7.09 2.74 4.94
CA CYS A 59 -8.10 3.40 4.11
C CYS A 59 -7.60 4.73 3.53
N LEU A 60 -6.96 5.56 4.34
CA LEU A 60 -6.37 6.81 3.88
C LEU A 60 -5.33 6.55 2.78
N THR A 61 -4.48 5.55 2.96
CA THR A 61 -3.47 5.16 1.97
C THR A 61 -4.11 4.73 0.65
N LYS A 62 -5.16 3.90 0.69
CA LYS A 62 -5.92 3.50 -0.52
C LYS A 62 -6.50 4.72 -1.25
N ASN A 63 -7.11 5.64 -0.51
CA ASN A 63 -7.70 6.85 -1.07
C ASN A 63 -6.63 7.77 -1.70
N ARG A 64 -5.42 7.82 -1.12
CA ARG A 64 -4.29 8.61 -1.66
C ARG A 64 -3.66 7.99 -2.89
N ILE A 65 -3.65 6.67 -2.99
CA ILE A 65 -3.23 5.97 -4.21
C ILE A 65 -4.22 6.26 -5.34
N GLY A 66 -5.52 6.32 -5.03
CA GLY A 66 -6.59 6.58 -6.00
C GLY A 66 -6.92 5.37 -6.88
N GLY A 67 -7.93 5.55 -7.73
CA GLY A 67 -8.47 4.49 -8.56
C GLY A 67 -9.41 3.55 -7.79
N ASP A 68 -9.51 2.29 -8.22
CA ASP A 68 -10.35 1.31 -7.55
C ASP A 68 -9.70 0.84 -6.24
N SER A 69 -10.23 1.32 -5.12
CA SER A 69 -9.76 0.96 -3.78
C SER A 69 -9.92 -0.54 -3.47
N ASN A 70 -10.87 -1.23 -4.15
CA ASN A 70 -11.06 -2.67 -3.97
C ASN A 70 -9.94 -3.50 -4.62
N ALA A 71 -9.19 -2.94 -5.56
CA ALA A 71 -8.04 -3.60 -6.18
C ALA A 71 -6.72 -3.30 -5.45
N ILE A 72 -6.73 -2.46 -4.41
CA ILE A 72 -5.54 -2.07 -3.66
C ILE A 72 -5.54 -2.77 -2.31
N TYR A 73 -4.42 -3.36 -1.96
CA TYR A 73 -4.19 -4.05 -0.70
C TYR A 73 -3.08 -3.35 0.05
N VAL A 74 -3.26 -3.13 1.34
CA VAL A 74 -2.34 -2.37 2.19
C VAL A 74 -1.92 -3.21 3.40
N LYS A 75 -0.67 -3.10 3.78
CA LYS A 75 -0.11 -3.61 5.03
C LYS A 75 0.60 -2.48 5.75
N VAL A 76 0.36 -2.39 7.05
CA VAL A 76 1.09 -1.49 7.96
C VAL A 76 1.82 -2.34 8.98
N ALA A 77 3.10 -2.11 9.15
CA ALA A 77 3.95 -2.78 10.11
C ALA A 77 4.82 -1.77 10.87
N PHE A 78 5.36 -2.19 11.99
CA PHE A 78 6.30 -1.42 12.81
C PHE A 78 7.55 -2.27 13.05
N ASP A 79 8.68 -1.62 13.31
CA ASP A 79 9.90 -2.35 13.65
C ASP A 79 9.72 -3.15 14.96
N THR A 80 9.22 -2.51 16.01
CA THR A 80 8.91 -3.15 17.29
C THR A 80 7.50 -2.79 17.78
N SER A 81 7.18 -1.50 17.84
CA SER A 81 5.90 -0.96 18.32
C SER A 81 5.64 0.40 17.69
N TYR A 82 4.39 0.88 17.80
CA TYR A 82 4.06 2.24 17.39
C TYR A 82 4.49 3.24 18.48
N SER A 83 5.76 3.64 18.45
CA SER A 83 6.35 4.58 19.39
C SER A 83 7.30 5.55 18.67
N SER A 84 7.49 6.74 19.24
CA SER A 84 8.35 7.76 18.64
C SER A 84 9.77 7.24 18.40
N GLY A 85 10.30 7.51 17.23
CA GLY A 85 11.63 7.06 16.79
C GLY A 85 11.67 5.64 16.21
N GLN A 86 10.58 4.88 16.27
CA GLN A 86 10.49 3.56 15.64
C GLN A 86 10.09 3.67 14.16
N GLY A 87 10.47 2.68 13.36
CA GLY A 87 10.10 2.62 11.95
C GLY A 87 8.63 2.23 11.74
N LEU A 88 7.92 3.05 10.99
CA LEU A 88 6.61 2.75 10.41
C LEU A 88 6.79 2.32 8.98
N ILE A 89 6.30 1.14 8.64
CA ILE A 89 6.40 0.55 7.31
C ILE A 89 5.00 0.48 6.72
N VAL A 90 4.79 1.17 5.61
CA VAL A 90 3.56 1.09 4.83
C VAL A 90 3.87 0.46 3.49
N CYS A 91 3.21 -0.65 3.23
CA CYS A 91 3.30 -1.37 1.97
C CYS A 91 1.94 -1.40 1.29
N ALA A 92 1.95 -1.27 -0.01
CA ALA A 92 0.75 -1.50 -0.80
C ALA A 92 1.07 -2.34 -2.03
N GLN A 93 0.09 -3.15 -2.45
CA GLN A 93 0.16 -3.89 -3.71
C GLN A 93 -1.18 -3.90 -4.42
N ARG A 94 -1.11 -3.98 -5.75
CA ARG A 94 -2.26 -4.06 -6.64
C ARG A 94 -1.92 -4.95 -7.82
N PRO A 95 -2.81 -5.86 -8.26
CA PRO A 95 -2.61 -6.60 -9.51
C PRO A 95 -2.48 -5.65 -10.70
N ILE A 96 -1.59 -5.97 -11.64
CA ILE A 96 -1.49 -5.25 -12.90
C ILE A 96 -2.51 -5.85 -13.86
N SER A 97 -3.37 -5.00 -14.43
CA SER A 97 -4.27 -5.37 -15.50
C SER A 97 -3.90 -4.65 -16.80
N SER A 98 -3.92 -5.36 -17.93
CA SER A 98 -3.76 -4.75 -19.24
C SER A 98 -5.02 -3.98 -19.60
N PHE A 99 -4.86 -2.73 -20.04
CA PHE A 99 -5.96 -1.89 -20.49
C PHE A 99 -6.53 -2.37 -21.84
N THR A 100 -5.65 -2.76 -22.75
CA THR A 100 -6.05 -3.21 -24.08
C THR A 100 -6.29 -4.71 -24.18
N GLY A 101 -5.89 -5.47 -23.14
CA GLY A 101 -5.90 -6.94 -23.15
C GLY A 101 -4.76 -7.57 -23.93
N LEU A 102 -4.04 -6.80 -24.78
CA LEU A 102 -2.99 -7.32 -25.67
C LEU A 102 -1.80 -7.89 -24.89
N PHE A 103 -1.45 -7.26 -23.78
CA PHE A 103 -0.32 -7.67 -22.93
C PHE A 103 -0.74 -8.52 -21.72
N SER A 104 -2.01 -8.92 -21.64
CA SER A 104 -2.52 -9.78 -20.55
C SER A 104 -1.65 -11.02 -20.30
N PRO A 105 -1.16 -11.78 -21.30
CA PRO A 105 -0.33 -12.96 -21.07
C PRO A 105 0.98 -12.65 -20.32
N TYR A 106 1.50 -11.43 -20.46
CA TYR A 106 2.75 -10.99 -19.81
C TYR A 106 2.53 -10.30 -18.46
N LEU A 107 1.37 -9.67 -18.27
CA LEU A 107 1.05 -8.89 -17.08
C LEU A 107 0.31 -9.68 -16.01
N ASN A 108 -0.37 -10.76 -16.38
CA ASN A 108 -1.08 -11.62 -15.44
C ASN A 108 -0.15 -12.13 -14.34
N GLY A 109 -0.61 -12.04 -13.07
CA GLY A 109 0.16 -12.44 -11.90
C GLY A 109 1.27 -11.46 -11.50
N LYS A 110 1.39 -10.31 -12.19
CA LYS A 110 2.29 -9.23 -11.79
C LYS A 110 1.56 -8.21 -10.91
N PHE A 111 2.32 -7.55 -10.03
CA PHE A 111 1.79 -6.59 -9.08
C PHE A 111 2.57 -5.29 -9.13
N TYR A 112 1.85 -4.17 -9.06
CA TYR A 112 2.43 -2.94 -8.56
C TYR A 112 2.72 -3.14 -7.08
N LYS A 113 3.95 -2.87 -6.64
CA LYS A 113 4.38 -2.98 -5.24
C LYS A 113 5.09 -1.70 -4.85
N SER A 114 4.74 -1.17 -3.69
CA SER A 114 5.43 -0.02 -3.12
C SER A 114 5.57 -0.22 -1.62
N LYS A 115 6.76 0.04 -1.11
CA LYS A 115 7.11 0.03 0.31
C LYS A 115 7.70 1.39 0.64
N VAL A 116 7.26 1.97 1.74
CA VAL A 116 7.82 3.19 2.32
C VAL A 116 8.00 2.96 3.81
N GLU A 117 9.15 3.35 4.31
CA GLU A 117 9.50 3.31 5.71
C GLU A 117 9.79 4.74 6.18
N MET A 118 9.21 5.14 7.31
CA MET A 118 9.38 6.44 7.94
C MET A 118 9.46 6.29 9.45
N ASN A 119 10.23 7.15 10.11
CA ASN A 119 10.25 7.19 11.56
C ASN A 119 8.97 7.82 12.09
N ILE A 120 8.42 7.23 13.15
CA ILE A 120 7.25 7.75 13.87
C ILE A 120 7.70 8.98 14.66
N GLU A 121 7.12 10.12 14.35
CA GLU A 121 7.41 11.40 15.01
C GLU A 121 6.43 11.67 16.17
N GLN A 122 5.16 11.32 15.97
CA GLN A 122 4.10 11.52 16.95
C GLN A 122 3.36 10.21 17.18
N VAL A 123 2.93 10.00 18.42
CA VAL A 123 2.14 8.83 18.83
C VAL A 123 0.72 9.24 19.19
N SER A 124 -0.24 8.36 18.93
CA SER A 124 -1.67 8.61 19.13
C SER A 124 -2.10 8.60 20.63
N GLY A 125 -1.20 8.23 21.52
CA GLY A 125 -1.55 8.00 22.92
C GLY A 125 -2.29 6.68 23.19
N THR A 126 -2.57 5.90 22.15
CA THR A 126 -3.17 4.56 22.21
C THR A 126 -2.18 3.51 21.72
N THR A 127 -2.32 2.28 22.20
CA THR A 127 -1.51 1.17 21.69
C THR A 127 -2.02 0.78 20.31
N GLU A 128 -1.19 0.99 19.28
CA GLU A 128 -1.51 0.60 17.92
C GLU A 128 -0.95 -0.79 17.60
N THR A 129 -1.76 -1.58 16.91
CA THR A 129 -1.36 -2.90 16.42
C THR A 129 -1.24 -2.89 14.91
N ALA A 130 -0.13 -3.41 14.42
CA ALA A 130 0.12 -3.61 13.00
C ALA A 130 -0.92 -4.55 12.37
N GLY A 131 -1.11 -4.44 11.07
CA GLY A 131 -2.03 -5.33 10.38
C GLY A 131 -1.83 -5.35 8.89
N ALA A 132 -2.44 -6.34 8.25
CA ALA A 132 -2.37 -6.54 6.82
C ALA A 132 -3.73 -6.97 6.27
N GLU A 133 -4.02 -6.57 5.05
CA GLU A 133 -5.15 -7.12 4.30
C GLU A 133 -4.81 -8.51 3.77
N ASP A 134 -5.83 -9.34 3.66
CA ASP A 134 -5.69 -10.67 3.04
C ASP A 134 -5.48 -10.51 1.52
N VAL A 135 -4.42 -11.10 1.03
CA VAL A 135 -4.03 -11.07 -0.38
C VAL A 135 -4.08 -12.45 -1.04
N SER A 136 -4.59 -13.46 -0.33
CA SER A 136 -4.67 -14.84 -0.82
C SER A 136 -5.54 -14.94 -2.08
N GLY A 137 -6.66 -14.21 -2.11
CA GLY A 137 -7.59 -14.18 -3.24
C GLY A 137 -7.01 -13.66 -4.55
N ILE A 138 -5.90 -12.90 -4.49
CA ILE A 138 -5.20 -12.39 -5.69
C ILE A 138 -3.88 -13.08 -5.97
N GLY A 139 -3.51 -14.12 -5.18
CA GLY A 139 -2.21 -14.78 -5.30
C GLY A 139 -1.03 -13.89 -4.87
N GLY A 140 -1.28 -12.86 -4.09
CA GLY A 140 -0.26 -11.97 -3.55
C GLY A 140 0.40 -12.52 -2.28
N THR A 141 1.48 -11.89 -1.86
CA THR A 141 2.17 -12.17 -0.59
C THR A 141 2.68 -10.89 0.03
N TRP A 142 2.93 -10.91 1.35
CA TRP A 142 3.55 -9.80 2.07
C TRP A 142 5.01 -10.07 2.46
N SER A 143 5.63 -11.14 1.97
CA SER A 143 7.01 -11.51 2.28
C SER A 143 8.05 -10.43 1.93
N TRP A 144 7.76 -9.58 0.95
CA TRP A 144 8.60 -8.47 0.53
C TRP A 144 8.44 -7.20 1.40
N CYS A 145 7.39 -7.16 2.24
CA CYS A 145 7.06 -6.04 3.13
C CYS A 145 7.58 -6.33 4.55
N THR A 146 8.87 -6.30 4.72
CA THR A 146 9.55 -6.47 6.02
C THR A 146 10.33 -5.22 6.36
N ALA A 147 10.63 -4.97 7.65
CA ALA A 147 11.57 -3.95 8.05
C ALA A 147 12.91 -4.15 7.31
N ALA A 148 13.55 -3.07 6.93
CA ALA A 148 14.95 -3.17 6.56
C ALA A 148 15.70 -3.61 7.84
N THR A 149 16.35 -4.77 7.80
CA THR A 149 17.25 -5.12 8.90
C THR A 149 18.25 -3.97 9.03
N PRO A 150 18.35 -3.34 10.21
CA PRO A 150 19.37 -2.32 10.40
C PRO A 150 20.71 -2.96 10.07
N SER A 151 21.42 -2.35 9.13
CA SER A 151 22.80 -2.76 8.82
C SER A 151 23.63 -2.48 10.06
N PRO A 152 24.44 -3.45 10.55
CA PRO A 152 25.27 -3.27 11.74
C PRO A 152 26.29 -2.15 11.57
#